data_0619c5bff9741fd7c3cc42b33d6a566f
#
_entry.id   0619c5bff9741fd7c3cc42b33d6a566f
#
_cell.length_a   1.000
_cell.length_b   1.000
_cell.length_c   1.000
_cell.angle_alpha   90.00
_cell.angle_beta   90.00
_cell.angle_gamma   90.00
#
_symmetry.space_group_name_H-M   'P 1'
#
loop_
_entity.id
_entity.type
_entity.pdbx_description
1 polymer ?
#
loop_
_entity_poly.entity_id
_entity_poly.type
_entity_poly.pdbx_seq_one_letter_code
_entity_poly.pdbx_strand_id
1 'polypeptide(L)'
;MSIAEWKSQGQYIELDGDRVFAMDSGGDSQRHTIVILHGYPTSSYDYKDVLPLLSKDYRVIIHDHTGFGLSDKPRDYSYSLFEQADRALLVWRSLGVKEAHLVAHDYGTSVATELIARRNMGFEPIELRSLTLCNGSVHIELAKLRIIQKLLRNHTLGPIVARLSSKRIFRKNMRELWHDPSLLTEEEIDSMWELLTMNEGKKALPQITQYLRERERFWHRWVGALRKSNLKANILWGNEDPITGGNIARVHHEEMSGSKLNILEGLGHYPMIEDPERWANALLTGLRS
;
A
#
# COMPACT_ATOMS: atom_id res chain seq x y z
N MET A 1 13.20 0.37 15.12
CA MET A 1 13.11 1.82 14.81
C MET A 1 11.80 2.37 15.38
N SER A 2 11.85 3.44 16.18
CA SER A 2 10.64 4.09 16.72
C SER A 2 9.94 4.99 15.69
N ILE A 3 8.68 5.37 15.95
CA ILE A 3 7.95 6.33 15.10
C ILE A 3 8.68 7.69 15.03
N ALA A 4 9.28 8.13 16.16
CA ALA A 4 10.02 9.38 16.20
C ALA A 4 11.28 9.34 15.31
N GLU A 5 12.03 8.24 15.34
CA GLU A 5 13.17 8.03 14.45
C GLU A 5 12.74 7.96 12.99
N TRP A 6 11.66 7.23 12.67
CA TRP A 6 11.09 7.17 11.32
C TRP A 6 10.72 8.57 10.82
N LYS A 7 9.98 9.33 11.63
CA LYS A 7 9.58 10.69 11.31
C LYS A 7 10.77 11.63 11.08
N SER A 8 11.85 11.49 11.87
CA SER A 8 13.04 12.35 11.77
C SER A 8 13.86 12.10 10.49
N GLN A 9 13.76 10.93 9.90
CA GLN A 9 14.44 10.54 8.67
C GLN A 9 13.65 10.89 7.41
N GLY A 10 12.35 11.16 7.53
CA GLY A 10 11.50 11.54 6.42
C GLY A 10 11.29 13.05 6.31
N GLN A 11 10.47 13.44 5.36
CA GLN A 11 10.13 14.84 5.10
C GLN A 11 8.65 14.99 4.78
N TYR A 12 8.15 16.22 4.87
CA TYR A 12 6.80 16.57 4.47
C TYR A 12 6.80 17.29 3.13
N ILE A 13 5.94 16.84 2.23
CA ILE A 13 5.69 17.47 0.93
C ILE A 13 4.37 18.23 1.03
N GLU A 14 4.42 19.55 0.80
CA GLU A 14 3.22 20.39 0.79
C GLU A 14 2.48 20.21 -0.55
N LEU A 15 1.22 19.80 -0.49
CA LEU A 15 0.36 19.58 -1.65
C LEU A 15 -1.03 20.20 -1.38
N ASP A 16 -1.32 21.30 -2.06
CA ASP A 16 -2.62 21.99 -1.98
C ASP A 16 -3.06 22.37 -0.54
N GLY A 17 -2.09 22.70 0.31
CA GLY A 17 -2.33 23.06 1.71
C GLY A 17 -2.31 21.90 2.69
N ASP A 18 -2.21 20.64 2.24
CA ASP A 18 -2.01 19.47 3.06
C ASP A 18 -0.56 19.01 3.02
N ARG A 19 -0.11 18.34 4.07
CA ARG A 19 1.24 17.76 4.16
C ARG A 19 1.19 16.26 4.00
N VAL A 20 1.95 15.76 3.05
CA VAL A 20 2.16 14.32 2.83
C VAL A 20 3.54 13.95 3.34
N PHE A 21 3.60 12.99 4.26
CA PHE A 21 4.87 12.45 4.77
C PHE A 21 5.48 11.48 3.76
N ALA A 22 6.77 11.64 3.52
CA ALA A 22 7.53 10.75 2.64
C ALA A 22 8.90 10.41 3.22
N MET A 23 9.24 9.14 3.10
CA MET A 23 10.61 8.62 3.28
C MET A 23 11.28 8.56 1.93
N ASP A 24 12.49 9.08 1.87
CA ASP A 24 13.38 8.97 0.72
C ASP A 24 14.75 8.51 1.21
N SER A 25 15.14 7.29 0.84
CA SER A 25 16.44 6.76 1.28
C SER A 25 17.63 7.54 0.71
N GLY A 26 17.37 8.48 -0.21
CA GLY A 26 18.43 9.13 -0.96
C GLY A 26 19.15 8.16 -1.88
N GLY A 27 20.30 8.57 -2.33
CA GLY A 27 21.19 7.75 -3.15
C GLY A 27 21.79 8.53 -4.31
N ASP A 28 22.74 7.92 -5.00
CA ASP A 28 23.34 8.42 -6.21
C ASP A 28 22.27 8.53 -7.32
N SER A 29 22.36 9.56 -8.15
CA SER A 29 21.49 9.80 -9.31
C SER A 29 21.50 8.65 -10.35
N GLN A 30 22.44 7.75 -10.25
CA GLN A 30 22.57 6.55 -11.08
C GLN A 30 21.74 5.36 -10.58
N ARG A 31 21.24 5.40 -9.35
CA ARG A 31 20.45 4.30 -8.79
C ARG A 31 19.02 4.34 -9.33
N HIS A 32 18.53 3.18 -9.74
CA HIS A 32 17.11 3.02 -10.06
C HIS A 32 16.25 3.28 -8.81
N THR A 33 15.09 3.87 -9.03
CA THR A 33 14.17 4.22 -7.95
C THR A 33 13.10 3.14 -7.79
N ILE A 34 12.83 2.76 -6.54
CA ILE A 34 11.63 2.01 -6.15
C ILE A 34 10.68 3.00 -5.47
N VAL A 35 9.44 3.06 -5.92
CA VAL A 35 8.35 3.77 -5.22
C VAL A 35 7.38 2.76 -4.65
N ILE A 36 7.00 2.93 -3.37
CA ILE A 36 6.16 1.98 -2.65
C ILE A 36 4.86 2.66 -2.22
N LEU A 37 3.74 2.02 -2.51
CA LEU A 37 2.40 2.38 -2.06
C LEU A 37 1.95 1.39 -0.99
N HIS A 38 1.78 1.86 0.24
CA HIS A 38 1.42 1.04 1.39
C HIS A 38 -0.06 0.64 1.42
N GLY A 39 -0.42 -0.24 2.37
CA GLY A 39 -1.74 -0.81 2.57
C GLY A 39 -2.63 -0.07 3.58
N TYR A 40 -3.88 -0.52 3.67
CA TYR A 40 -4.88 -0.11 4.65
C TYR A 40 -4.88 -1.09 5.87
N PRO A 41 -5.02 -0.64 7.10
CA PRO A 41 -5.16 0.76 7.54
C PRO A 41 -3.84 1.34 8.09
N THR A 42 -2.71 0.81 7.69
CA THR A 42 -1.38 1.11 8.19
C THR A 42 -0.70 2.28 7.44
N SER A 43 0.62 2.28 7.31
CA SER A 43 1.37 3.41 6.78
C SER A 43 2.70 2.99 6.16
N SER A 44 3.49 3.94 5.70
CA SER A 44 4.87 3.73 5.24
C SER A 44 5.76 3.06 6.29
N TYR A 45 5.41 3.17 7.56
CA TYR A 45 6.15 2.57 8.69
C TYR A 45 6.23 1.04 8.62
N ASP A 46 5.31 0.37 7.91
CA ASP A 46 5.35 -1.07 7.65
C ASP A 46 6.66 -1.54 6.99
N TYR A 47 7.36 -0.61 6.34
CA TYR A 47 8.57 -0.89 5.58
C TYR A 47 9.87 -0.51 6.31
N LYS A 48 9.81 -0.17 7.60
CA LYS A 48 10.98 0.26 8.39
C LYS A 48 12.13 -0.74 8.41
N ASP A 49 11.81 -2.04 8.39
CA ASP A 49 12.80 -3.11 8.42
C ASP A 49 13.26 -3.54 7.01
N VAL A 50 12.43 -3.26 5.99
CA VAL A 50 12.74 -3.55 4.58
C VAL A 50 13.53 -2.42 3.93
N LEU A 51 13.29 -1.17 4.32
CA LEU A 51 13.96 0.00 3.75
C LEU A 51 15.50 -0.12 3.74
N PRO A 52 16.17 -0.52 4.83
CA PRO A 52 17.63 -0.69 4.84
C PRO A 52 18.12 -1.80 3.90
N LEU A 53 17.29 -2.82 3.64
CA LEU A 53 17.64 -3.93 2.74
C LEU A 53 17.61 -3.49 1.27
N LEU A 54 16.56 -2.75 0.88
CA LEU A 54 16.37 -2.28 -0.49
C LEU A 54 17.29 -1.11 -0.84
N SER A 55 17.57 -0.21 0.13
CA SER A 55 18.35 1.00 -0.09
C SER A 55 19.84 0.75 -0.33
N LYS A 56 20.30 -0.49 -0.21
CA LYS A 56 21.67 -0.89 -0.61
C LYS A 56 21.88 -0.71 -2.12
N ASP A 57 20.88 -1.06 -2.93
CA ASP A 57 21.00 -1.10 -4.39
C ASP A 57 20.09 -0.08 -5.10
N TYR A 58 19.03 0.39 -4.46
CA TYR A 58 18.02 1.27 -5.03
C TYR A 58 17.81 2.53 -4.20
N ARG A 59 17.39 3.62 -4.84
CA ARG A 59 16.73 4.72 -4.12
C ARG A 59 15.30 4.27 -3.82
N VAL A 60 14.88 4.33 -2.56
CA VAL A 60 13.54 3.87 -2.14
C VAL A 60 12.74 5.06 -1.63
N ILE A 61 11.57 5.27 -2.20
CA ILE A 61 10.62 6.31 -1.79
C ILE A 61 9.33 5.64 -1.34
N ILE A 62 8.90 5.95 -0.13
CA ILE A 62 7.64 5.50 0.44
C ILE A 62 6.95 6.72 1.04
N HIS A 63 5.69 6.95 0.71
CA HIS A 63 4.93 8.05 1.34
C HIS A 63 3.69 7.49 2.04
N ASP A 64 3.24 8.19 3.06
CA ASP A 64 1.93 7.94 3.65
C ASP A 64 0.85 8.54 2.76
N HIS A 65 -0.10 7.74 2.30
CA HIS A 65 -1.27 8.25 1.60
C HIS A 65 -1.97 9.34 2.44
N THR A 66 -2.57 10.34 1.79
CA THR A 66 -3.39 11.32 2.50
C THR A 66 -4.46 10.60 3.33
N GLY A 67 -4.54 10.92 4.62
CA GLY A 67 -5.42 10.22 5.56
C GLY A 67 -4.77 9.12 6.39
N PHE A 68 -3.52 8.76 6.10
CA PHE A 68 -2.80 7.67 6.75
C PHE A 68 -1.55 8.16 7.49
N GLY A 69 -1.07 7.35 8.42
CA GLY A 69 0.23 7.50 9.06
C GLY A 69 0.52 8.91 9.57
N LEU A 70 1.64 9.45 9.18
CA LEU A 70 2.12 10.80 9.52
C LEU A 70 1.57 11.89 8.59
N SER A 71 0.95 11.54 7.46
CA SER A 71 0.30 12.50 6.56
C SER A 71 -0.92 13.16 7.20
N ASP A 72 -1.25 14.35 6.71
CA ASP A 72 -2.45 15.07 7.14
C ASP A 72 -3.73 14.29 6.79
N LYS A 73 -4.79 14.56 7.56
CA LYS A 73 -6.08 13.87 7.47
C LYS A 73 -7.21 14.89 7.34
N PRO A 74 -7.26 15.63 6.21
CA PRO A 74 -8.23 16.71 6.00
C PRO A 74 -9.66 16.17 6.03
N ARG A 75 -10.57 16.94 6.65
CA ARG A 75 -11.98 16.54 6.80
C ARG A 75 -12.76 16.62 5.50
N ASP A 76 -12.41 17.61 4.66
CA ASP A 76 -13.10 17.93 3.41
C ASP A 76 -12.38 17.32 2.20
N TYR A 77 -11.77 16.14 2.37
CA TYR A 77 -11.08 15.41 1.33
C TYR A 77 -11.84 14.13 0.98
N SER A 78 -11.90 13.78 -0.30
CA SER A 78 -12.70 12.64 -0.78
C SER A 78 -12.10 11.29 -0.42
N TYR A 79 -10.77 11.22 -0.24
CA TYR A 79 -10.00 9.99 -0.10
C TYR A 79 -10.20 8.99 -1.25
N SER A 80 -10.59 9.49 -2.43
CA SER A 80 -10.74 8.69 -3.64
C SER A 80 -9.41 8.09 -4.07
N LEU A 81 -9.44 6.87 -4.60
CA LEU A 81 -8.27 6.21 -5.18
C LEU A 81 -7.67 7.00 -6.36
N PHE A 82 -8.51 7.77 -7.08
CA PHE A 82 -8.06 8.67 -8.14
C PHE A 82 -7.20 9.81 -7.59
N GLU A 83 -7.65 10.47 -6.52
CA GLU A 83 -6.90 11.53 -5.87
C GLU A 83 -5.64 11.03 -5.18
N GLN A 84 -5.68 9.83 -4.59
CA GLN A 84 -4.48 9.21 -4.05
C GLN A 84 -3.43 8.91 -5.14
N ALA A 85 -3.88 8.54 -6.35
CA ALA A 85 -2.97 8.39 -7.49
C ALA A 85 -2.38 9.74 -7.93
N ASP A 86 -3.16 10.81 -7.94
CA ASP A 86 -2.67 12.17 -8.21
C ASP A 86 -1.65 12.61 -7.17
N ARG A 87 -1.96 12.43 -5.87
CA ARG A 87 -1.06 12.76 -4.76
C ARG A 87 0.26 11.97 -4.84
N ALA A 88 0.21 10.68 -5.18
CA ALA A 88 1.41 9.85 -5.36
C ALA A 88 2.31 10.44 -6.46
N LEU A 89 1.75 10.80 -7.62
CA LEU A 89 2.50 11.42 -8.72
C LEU A 89 3.11 12.76 -8.32
N LEU A 90 2.38 13.60 -7.58
CA LEU A 90 2.86 14.88 -7.10
C LEU A 90 4.02 14.72 -6.10
N VAL A 91 3.90 13.79 -5.15
CA VAL A 91 4.98 13.45 -4.21
C VAL A 91 6.24 13.02 -4.97
N TRP A 92 6.11 12.08 -5.90
CA TRP A 92 7.25 11.56 -6.66
C TRP A 92 7.92 12.63 -7.52
N ARG A 93 7.10 13.49 -8.16
CA ARG A 93 7.63 14.65 -8.92
C ARG A 93 8.37 15.64 -8.03
N SER A 94 7.84 15.96 -6.85
CA SER A 94 8.49 16.85 -5.88
C SER A 94 9.84 16.32 -5.41
N LEU A 95 9.99 14.99 -5.37
CA LEU A 95 11.23 14.29 -5.05
C LEU A 95 12.12 14.05 -6.28
N GLY A 96 11.76 14.60 -7.45
CA GLY A 96 12.55 14.53 -8.68
C GLY A 96 12.56 13.15 -9.34
N VAL A 97 11.58 12.28 -9.06
CA VAL A 97 11.45 10.97 -9.71
C VAL A 97 11.05 11.16 -11.16
N LYS A 98 11.81 10.59 -12.08
CA LYS A 98 11.51 10.56 -13.52
C LYS A 98 11.08 9.18 -13.98
N GLU A 99 11.64 8.15 -13.39
CA GLU A 99 11.36 6.74 -13.65
C GLU A 99 11.41 5.94 -12.37
N ALA A 100 10.60 4.88 -12.26
CA ALA A 100 10.57 4.04 -11.08
C ALA A 100 10.06 2.62 -11.31
N HIS A 101 10.47 1.70 -10.45
CA HIS A 101 9.78 0.44 -10.20
C HIS A 101 8.66 0.69 -9.19
N LEU A 102 7.42 0.39 -9.55
CA LEU A 102 6.25 0.58 -8.69
C LEU A 102 5.97 -0.69 -7.90
N VAL A 103 5.99 -0.56 -6.57
CA VAL A 103 5.62 -1.64 -5.63
C VAL A 103 4.36 -1.22 -4.89
N ALA A 104 3.37 -2.09 -4.81
CA ALA A 104 2.09 -1.76 -4.21
C ALA A 104 1.56 -2.91 -3.36
N HIS A 105 1.11 -2.57 -2.15
CA HIS A 105 0.54 -3.50 -1.19
C HIS A 105 -0.89 -3.12 -0.84
N ASP A 106 -1.80 -4.09 -0.73
CA ASP A 106 -3.20 -3.99 -0.30
C ASP A 106 -3.96 -2.81 -0.94
N TYR A 107 -4.24 -1.74 -0.19
CA TYR A 107 -4.87 -0.50 -0.69
C TYR A 107 -4.05 0.13 -1.81
N GLY A 108 -2.74 0.14 -1.66
CA GLY A 108 -1.81 0.66 -2.65
C GLY A 108 -1.92 -0.03 -4.00
N THR A 109 -2.34 -1.31 -4.05
CA THR A 109 -2.56 -2.01 -5.33
C THR A 109 -3.66 -1.35 -6.16
N SER A 110 -4.70 -0.82 -5.53
CA SER A 110 -5.77 -0.10 -6.24
C SER A 110 -5.28 1.24 -6.77
N VAL A 111 -4.49 1.97 -5.99
CA VAL A 111 -3.85 3.21 -6.43
C VAL A 111 -2.90 2.94 -7.62
N ALA A 112 -2.06 1.90 -7.50
CA ALA A 112 -1.17 1.47 -8.58
C ALA A 112 -1.95 1.09 -9.85
N THR A 113 -3.06 0.37 -9.71
CA THR A 113 -3.88 -0.03 -10.86
C THR A 113 -4.53 1.17 -11.55
N GLU A 114 -4.90 2.23 -10.81
CA GLU A 114 -5.34 3.49 -11.43
C GLU A 114 -4.21 4.16 -12.23
N LEU A 115 -2.97 4.15 -11.71
CA LEU A 115 -1.80 4.66 -12.45
C LEU A 115 -1.57 3.85 -13.75
N ILE A 116 -1.72 2.53 -13.70
CA ILE A 116 -1.65 1.66 -14.90
C ILE A 116 -2.78 1.97 -15.88
N ALA A 117 -4.00 2.24 -15.39
CA ALA A 117 -5.10 2.63 -16.25
C ALA A 117 -4.82 3.95 -16.99
N ARG A 118 -4.22 4.92 -16.31
CA ARG A 118 -3.80 6.21 -16.91
C ARG A 118 -2.68 6.03 -17.93
N ARG A 119 -1.68 5.22 -17.58
CA ARG A 119 -0.57 4.86 -18.49
C ARG A 119 -1.09 4.24 -19.79
N ASN A 120 -2.04 3.31 -19.69
CA ASN A 120 -2.64 2.67 -20.89
C ASN A 120 -3.42 3.65 -21.77
N MET A 121 -3.77 4.83 -21.25
CA MET A 121 -4.40 5.94 -21.98
C MET A 121 -3.38 6.99 -22.47
N GLY A 122 -2.08 6.74 -22.27
CA GLY A 122 -1.02 7.67 -22.68
C GLY A 122 -0.69 8.75 -21.63
N PHE A 123 -1.21 8.68 -20.41
CA PHE A 123 -0.85 9.59 -19.32
C PHE A 123 0.13 8.92 -18.36
N GLU A 124 1.40 9.15 -18.58
CA GLU A 124 2.51 8.58 -17.80
C GLU A 124 3.54 9.68 -17.47
N PRO A 125 3.26 10.55 -16.49
CA PRO A 125 4.16 11.65 -16.13
C PRO A 125 5.47 11.20 -15.48
N ILE A 126 5.53 9.94 -15.04
CA ILE A 126 6.70 9.26 -14.51
C ILE A 126 6.77 7.90 -15.18
N GLU A 127 7.90 7.57 -15.80
CA GLU A 127 8.09 6.29 -16.50
C GLU A 127 8.07 5.13 -15.48
N LEU A 128 7.12 4.21 -15.64
CA LEU A 128 7.07 3.00 -14.84
C LEU A 128 7.85 1.87 -15.54
N ARG A 129 8.95 1.43 -14.92
CA ARG A 129 9.80 0.35 -15.43
C ARG A 129 9.23 -1.04 -15.18
N SER A 130 8.58 -1.23 -14.05
CA SER A 130 7.92 -2.48 -13.67
C SER A 130 6.85 -2.23 -12.61
N LEU A 131 5.99 -3.22 -12.41
CA LEU A 131 4.95 -3.24 -11.38
C LEU A 131 5.11 -4.49 -10.51
N THR A 132 5.16 -4.31 -9.18
CA THR A 132 5.02 -5.41 -8.21
C THR A 132 3.71 -5.25 -7.45
N LEU A 133 2.82 -6.24 -7.52
CA LEU A 133 1.61 -6.31 -6.71
C LEU A 133 1.85 -7.28 -5.54
N CYS A 134 1.51 -6.83 -4.32
CA CYS A 134 1.69 -7.59 -3.09
C CYS A 134 0.39 -7.58 -2.27
N ASN A 135 -0.16 -8.75 -1.99
CA ASN A 135 -1.28 -8.98 -1.06
C ASN A 135 -2.41 -7.94 -1.13
N GLY A 136 -2.86 -7.62 -2.34
CA GLY A 136 -3.94 -6.67 -2.58
C GLY A 136 -4.55 -6.82 -3.95
N SER A 137 -5.80 -6.45 -4.11
CA SER A 137 -6.52 -6.69 -5.35
C SER A 137 -7.60 -5.65 -5.62
N VAL A 138 -7.85 -5.41 -6.89
CA VAL A 138 -9.05 -4.73 -7.39
C VAL A 138 -10.22 -5.69 -7.59
N HIS A 139 -9.99 -7.01 -7.50
CA HIS A 139 -10.99 -8.06 -7.53
C HIS A 139 -11.75 -8.16 -6.21
N ILE A 140 -12.67 -7.23 -6.00
CA ILE A 140 -13.46 -7.17 -4.76
C ILE A 140 -14.34 -8.43 -4.56
N GLU A 141 -14.73 -9.08 -5.65
CA GLU A 141 -15.53 -10.29 -5.66
C GLU A 141 -14.78 -11.52 -5.13
N LEU A 142 -13.45 -11.50 -5.18
CA LEU A 142 -12.60 -12.57 -4.69
C LEU A 142 -12.10 -12.33 -3.27
N ALA A 143 -12.10 -11.06 -2.81
CA ALA A 143 -11.59 -10.67 -1.51
C ALA A 143 -12.54 -11.05 -0.37
N LYS A 144 -11.99 -11.59 0.71
CA LYS A 144 -12.73 -11.92 1.93
C LYS A 144 -12.76 -10.72 2.88
N LEU A 145 -13.64 -9.75 2.59
CA LEU A 145 -13.75 -8.54 3.41
C LEU A 145 -14.05 -8.83 4.88
N ARG A 146 -13.30 -8.18 5.76
CA ARG A 146 -13.49 -8.23 7.21
C ARG A 146 -14.79 -7.52 7.62
N ILE A 147 -15.41 -7.97 8.70
CA ILE A 147 -16.64 -7.37 9.23
C ILE A 147 -16.42 -5.87 9.49
N ILE A 148 -15.28 -5.51 10.06
CA ILE A 148 -14.95 -4.11 10.33
C ILE A 148 -14.94 -3.24 9.06
N GLN A 149 -14.41 -3.74 7.95
CA GLN A 149 -14.43 -3.03 6.67
C GLN A 149 -15.86 -2.85 6.14
N LYS A 150 -16.71 -3.89 6.27
CA LYS A 150 -18.14 -3.82 5.88
C LYS A 150 -18.92 -2.80 6.70
N LEU A 151 -18.61 -2.68 7.99
CA LEU A 151 -19.23 -1.69 8.89
C LEU A 151 -18.72 -0.28 8.61
N LEU A 152 -17.41 -0.09 8.45
CA LEU A 152 -16.80 1.23 8.20
C LEU A 152 -17.25 1.83 6.86
N ARG A 153 -17.46 1.02 5.82
CA ARG A 153 -17.94 1.52 4.52
C ARG A 153 -19.43 1.95 4.53
N ASN A 154 -20.17 1.66 5.60
CA ASN A 154 -21.56 2.10 5.73
C ASN A 154 -21.59 3.58 6.15
N HIS A 155 -22.32 4.41 5.38
CA HIS A 155 -22.35 5.87 5.61
C HIS A 155 -22.89 6.26 6.99
N THR A 156 -23.86 5.52 7.51
CA THR A 156 -24.48 5.81 8.82
C THR A 156 -23.72 5.18 9.97
N LEU A 157 -23.35 3.91 9.84
CA LEU A 157 -22.69 3.15 10.92
C LEU A 157 -21.19 3.40 10.97
N GLY A 158 -20.53 3.69 9.84
CA GLY A 158 -19.10 3.87 9.73
C GLY A 158 -18.54 4.89 10.73
N PRO A 159 -19.08 6.11 10.83
CA PRO A 159 -18.61 7.10 11.81
C PRO A 159 -18.75 6.64 13.26
N ILE A 160 -19.80 5.92 13.59
CA ILE A 160 -20.05 5.39 14.94
C ILE A 160 -19.02 4.29 15.23
N VAL A 161 -18.84 3.35 14.31
CA VAL A 161 -17.87 2.24 14.42
C VAL A 161 -16.44 2.77 14.54
N ALA A 162 -16.07 3.74 13.72
CA ALA A 162 -14.76 4.38 13.78
C ALA A 162 -14.51 5.05 15.15
N ARG A 163 -15.49 5.77 15.67
CA ARG A 163 -15.40 6.42 16.99
C ARG A 163 -15.24 5.40 18.12
N LEU A 164 -16.00 4.29 18.06
CA LEU A 164 -16.00 3.23 19.08
C LEU A 164 -14.84 2.24 18.91
N SER A 165 -14.08 2.32 17.82
CA SER A 165 -12.91 1.45 17.62
C SER A 165 -11.90 1.66 18.76
N SER A 166 -11.38 0.56 19.29
CA SER A 166 -10.41 0.55 20.37
C SER A 166 -9.16 -0.24 19.95
N LYS A 167 -8.03 0.05 20.62
CA LYS A 167 -6.77 -0.68 20.41
C LYS A 167 -6.95 -2.20 20.59
N ARG A 168 -7.82 -2.63 21.54
CA ARG A 168 -8.10 -4.06 21.76
C ARG A 168 -8.75 -4.70 20.52
N ILE A 169 -9.74 -4.01 19.91
CA ILE A 169 -10.39 -4.50 18.68
C ILE A 169 -9.39 -4.48 17.52
N PHE A 170 -8.63 -3.41 17.38
CA PHE A 170 -7.57 -3.27 16.38
C PHE A 170 -6.56 -4.40 16.48
N ARG A 171 -5.99 -4.63 17.68
CA ARG A 171 -5.06 -5.74 17.96
C ARG A 171 -5.61 -7.09 17.50
N LYS A 172 -6.86 -7.40 17.88
CA LYS A 172 -7.49 -8.65 17.46
C LYS A 172 -7.55 -8.77 15.94
N ASN A 173 -8.00 -7.72 15.25
CA ASN A 173 -8.10 -7.75 13.80
C ASN A 173 -6.74 -7.86 13.11
N MET A 174 -5.71 -7.17 13.62
CA MET A 174 -4.36 -7.23 13.04
C MET A 174 -3.74 -8.62 13.21
N ARG A 175 -3.84 -9.23 14.40
CA ARG A 175 -3.32 -10.58 14.62
C ARG A 175 -3.92 -11.64 13.71
N GLU A 176 -5.17 -11.47 13.31
CA GLU A 176 -5.84 -12.38 12.36
C GLU A 176 -5.34 -12.23 10.92
N LEU A 177 -4.50 -11.24 10.61
CA LEU A 177 -3.90 -11.00 9.29
C LEU A 177 -2.51 -11.65 9.13
N TRP A 178 -1.86 -12.01 10.24
CA TRP A 178 -0.59 -12.71 10.24
C TRP A 178 -0.78 -14.21 10.09
N HIS A 179 0.13 -14.86 9.38
CA HIS A 179 0.19 -16.34 9.39
C HIS A 179 0.56 -16.84 10.79
N ASP A 180 1.63 -16.29 11.35
CA ASP A 180 2.02 -16.53 12.74
C ASP A 180 1.74 -15.27 13.59
N PRO A 181 0.63 -15.22 14.35
CA PRO A 181 0.30 -14.06 15.18
C PRO A 181 1.33 -13.74 16.28
N SER A 182 2.24 -14.68 16.59
CA SER A 182 3.29 -14.46 17.60
C SER A 182 4.38 -13.51 17.11
N LEU A 183 4.55 -13.37 15.80
CA LEU A 183 5.49 -12.42 15.17
C LEU A 183 5.02 -10.97 15.29
N LEU A 184 3.72 -10.72 15.49
CA LEU A 184 3.20 -9.38 15.69
C LEU A 184 3.35 -8.97 17.16
N THR A 185 4.38 -8.20 17.44
CA THR A 185 4.69 -7.73 18.79
C THR A 185 3.70 -6.67 19.29
N GLU A 186 3.62 -6.46 20.61
CA GLU A 186 2.81 -5.39 21.19
C GLU A 186 3.32 -4.01 20.77
N GLU A 187 4.63 -3.83 20.62
CA GLU A 187 5.25 -2.59 20.14
C GLU A 187 4.82 -2.26 18.70
N GLU A 188 4.76 -3.28 17.84
CA GLU A 188 4.26 -3.15 16.46
C GLU A 188 2.78 -2.69 16.45
N ILE A 189 1.95 -3.37 17.27
CA ILE A 189 0.52 -3.02 17.42
C ILE A 189 0.36 -1.60 17.95
N ASP A 190 1.19 -1.20 18.92
CA ASP A 190 1.17 0.11 19.52
C ASP A 190 1.51 1.20 18.50
N SER A 191 2.56 0.97 17.72
CA SER A 191 2.99 1.87 16.64
C SER A 191 1.92 2.00 15.55
N MET A 192 1.37 0.90 15.08
CA MET A 192 0.30 0.92 14.08
C MET A 192 -0.95 1.64 14.59
N TRP A 193 -1.32 1.42 15.85
CA TRP A 193 -2.48 2.08 16.45
C TRP A 193 -2.26 3.58 16.65
N GLU A 194 -1.06 3.99 17.08
CA GLU A 194 -0.69 5.39 17.23
C GLU A 194 -0.77 6.12 15.88
N LEU A 195 -0.11 5.58 14.83
CA LEU A 195 -0.13 6.15 13.49
C LEU A 195 -1.54 6.23 12.89
N LEU A 196 -2.38 5.21 13.14
CA LEU A 196 -3.78 5.21 12.71
C LEU A 196 -4.59 6.31 13.39
N THR A 197 -4.36 6.57 14.69
CA THR A 197 -5.23 7.43 15.48
C THR A 197 -4.77 8.86 15.62
N MET A 198 -3.48 9.14 15.35
CA MET A 198 -2.96 10.50 15.40
C MET A 198 -3.68 11.43 14.41
N ASN A 199 -3.67 12.73 14.69
CA ASN A 199 -4.29 13.76 13.86
C ASN A 199 -5.76 13.42 13.51
N GLU A 200 -6.53 12.91 14.48
CA GLU A 200 -7.94 12.51 14.32
C GLU A 200 -8.18 11.39 13.27
N GLY A 201 -7.19 10.54 12.98
CA GLY A 201 -7.25 9.53 11.90
C GLY A 201 -8.46 8.61 11.94
N LYS A 202 -9.01 8.32 13.13
CA LYS A 202 -10.27 7.55 13.24
C LYS A 202 -11.44 8.22 12.50
N LYS A 203 -11.46 9.55 12.38
CA LYS A 203 -12.53 10.26 11.66
C LYS A 203 -12.43 10.09 10.14
N ALA A 204 -11.23 9.87 9.61
CA ALA A 204 -11.00 9.63 8.19
C ALA A 204 -11.37 8.20 7.75
N LEU A 205 -11.30 7.21 8.67
CA LEU A 205 -11.51 5.79 8.35
C LEU A 205 -12.79 5.49 7.54
N PRO A 206 -13.98 6.05 7.86
CA PRO A 206 -15.19 5.75 7.09
C PRO A 206 -15.10 6.23 5.64
N GLN A 207 -14.47 7.38 5.40
CA GLN A 207 -14.29 7.92 4.06
C GLN A 207 -13.21 7.15 3.31
N ILE A 208 -12.07 6.89 3.93
CA ILE A 208 -11.01 6.04 3.35
C ILE A 208 -11.59 4.69 2.93
N THR A 209 -12.42 4.05 3.76
CA THR A 209 -13.00 2.73 3.49
C THR A 209 -13.95 2.72 2.28
N GLN A 210 -14.34 3.89 1.74
CA GLN A 210 -15.12 3.95 0.49
C GLN A 210 -14.35 3.42 -0.72
N TYR A 211 -13.03 3.25 -0.65
CA TYR A 211 -12.25 2.59 -1.70
C TYR A 211 -12.83 1.22 -2.12
N LEU A 212 -13.50 0.52 -1.20
CA LEU A 212 -14.18 -0.75 -1.52
C LEU A 212 -15.34 -0.57 -2.51
N ARG A 213 -16.06 0.57 -2.42
CA ARG A 213 -17.11 0.91 -3.39
C ARG A 213 -16.54 1.37 -4.72
N GLU A 214 -15.38 2.03 -4.69
CA GLU A 214 -14.70 2.39 -5.93
C GLU A 214 -14.20 1.15 -6.65
N ARG A 215 -13.69 0.13 -5.95
CA ARG A 215 -13.35 -1.18 -6.54
C ARG A 215 -14.57 -1.83 -7.22
N GLU A 216 -15.74 -1.78 -6.61
CA GLU A 216 -17.00 -2.27 -7.21
C GLU A 216 -17.38 -1.43 -8.45
N ARG A 217 -17.32 -0.09 -8.33
CA ARG A 217 -17.80 0.84 -9.38
C ARG A 217 -16.88 0.88 -10.59
N PHE A 218 -15.58 0.83 -10.38
CA PHE A 218 -14.56 0.98 -11.42
C PHE A 218 -13.89 -0.35 -11.79
N TRP A 219 -14.49 -1.47 -11.44
CA TRP A 219 -13.98 -2.81 -11.67
C TRP A 219 -13.50 -3.01 -13.12
N HIS A 220 -14.32 -2.68 -14.12
CA HIS A 220 -13.97 -2.84 -15.53
C HIS A 220 -12.75 -2.01 -15.95
N ARG A 221 -12.62 -0.80 -15.41
CA ARG A 221 -11.48 0.07 -15.68
C ARG A 221 -10.20 -0.57 -15.17
N TRP A 222 -10.20 -1.04 -13.94
CA TRP A 222 -9.00 -1.48 -13.26
C TRP A 222 -8.59 -2.89 -13.64
N VAL A 223 -9.49 -3.84 -13.69
CA VAL A 223 -9.20 -5.19 -14.20
C VAL A 223 -8.78 -5.12 -15.67
N GLY A 224 -9.47 -4.31 -16.48
CA GLY A 224 -9.10 -4.08 -17.88
C GLY A 224 -7.73 -3.42 -18.03
N ALA A 225 -7.30 -2.58 -17.07
CA ALA A 225 -5.99 -1.97 -17.08
C ALA A 225 -4.86 -2.98 -16.85
N LEU A 226 -5.03 -3.89 -15.88
CA LEU A 226 -4.06 -4.95 -15.62
C LEU A 226 -3.92 -5.89 -16.82
N ARG A 227 -5.03 -6.32 -17.42
CA ARG A 227 -5.05 -7.19 -18.61
C ARG A 227 -4.39 -6.57 -19.84
N LYS A 228 -4.45 -5.25 -19.98
CA LYS A 228 -3.84 -4.51 -21.10
C LYS A 228 -2.43 -4.03 -20.83
N SER A 229 -1.95 -4.18 -19.61
CA SER A 229 -0.62 -3.69 -19.23
C SER A 229 0.46 -4.49 -19.93
N ASN A 230 1.43 -3.79 -20.48
CA ASN A 230 2.66 -4.36 -21.06
C ASN A 230 3.88 -4.18 -20.14
N LEU A 231 3.67 -3.72 -18.91
CA LEU A 231 4.74 -3.62 -17.93
C LEU A 231 5.23 -4.99 -17.50
N LYS A 232 6.53 -5.10 -17.27
CA LYS A 232 7.08 -6.23 -16.52
C LYS A 232 6.40 -6.27 -15.16
N ALA A 233 5.72 -7.37 -14.83
CA ALA A 233 4.98 -7.51 -13.59
C ALA A 233 5.52 -8.64 -12.72
N ASN A 234 5.55 -8.38 -11.42
CA ASN A 234 5.89 -9.34 -10.37
C ASN A 234 4.71 -9.43 -9.40
N ILE A 235 4.15 -10.62 -9.25
CA ILE A 235 3.10 -10.92 -8.27
C ILE A 235 3.79 -11.55 -7.08
N LEU A 236 4.01 -10.75 -6.02
CA LEU A 236 4.74 -11.14 -4.83
C LEU A 236 3.76 -11.30 -3.66
N TRP A 237 3.58 -12.50 -3.13
CA TRP A 237 2.40 -12.79 -2.33
C TRP A 237 2.65 -13.68 -1.13
N GLY A 238 2.24 -13.26 0.08
CA GLY A 238 2.08 -14.12 1.23
C GLY A 238 0.87 -15.05 1.02
N ASN A 239 1.11 -16.35 0.94
CA ASN A 239 0.09 -17.33 0.56
C ASN A 239 -1.02 -17.48 1.59
N GLU A 240 -0.69 -17.27 2.88
CA GLU A 240 -1.60 -17.49 4.01
C GLU A 240 -2.42 -16.23 4.37
N ASP A 241 -2.50 -15.28 3.46
CA ASP A 241 -3.32 -14.07 3.61
C ASP A 241 -4.81 -14.42 3.73
N PRO A 242 -5.47 -14.11 4.84
CA PRO A 242 -6.87 -14.45 5.03
C PRO A 242 -7.86 -13.57 4.22
N ILE A 243 -7.38 -12.44 3.66
CA ILE A 243 -8.19 -11.50 2.86
C ILE A 243 -8.00 -11.76 1.38
N THR A 244 -6.75 -11.80 0.94
CA THR A 244 -6.35 -11.92 -0.46
C THR A 244 -5.41 -13.11 -0.67
N GLY A 245 -5.86 -14.32 -0.31
CA GLY A 245 -5.02 -15.52 -0.38
C GLY A 245 -4.44 -15.82 -1.76
N GLY A 246 -3.56 -16.81 -1.85
CA GLY A 246 -2.80 -17.14 -3.06
C GLY A 246 -3.62 -17.42 -4.32
N ASN A 247 -4.93 -17.68 -4.21
CA ASN A 247 -5.83 -17.76 -5.37
C ASN A 247 -5.92 -16.43 -6.12
N ILE A 248 -5.94 -15.28 -5.41
CA ILE A 248 -5.98 -13.95 -6.03
C ILE A 248 -4.64 -13.65 -6.73
N ALA A 249 -3.51 -14.06 -6.14
CA ALA A 249 -2.22 -13.94 -6.78
C ALA A 249 -2.19 -14.65 -8.16
N ARG A 250 -2.77 -15.86 -8.23
CA ARG A 250 -2.88 -16.61 -9.49
C ARG A 250 -3.75 -15.91 -10.52
N VAL A 251 -4.88 -15.33 -10.10
CA VAL A 251 -5.74 -14.54 -11.00
C VAL A 251 -4.97 -13.35 -11.57
N HIS A 252 -4.24 -12.60 -10.75
CA HIS A 252 -3.39 -11.51 -11.27
C HIS A 252 -2.31 -12.01 -12.22
N HIS A 253 -1.71 -13.15 -11.93
CA HIS A 253 -0.70 -13.76 -12.80
C HIS A 253 -1.30 -14.18 -14.16
N GLU A 254 -2.50 -14.74 -14.17
CA GLU A 254 -3.21 -15.10 -15.40
C GLU A 254 -3.63 -13.86 -16.21
N GLU A 255 -4.03 -12.78 -15.55
CA GLU A 255 -4.45 -11.54 -16.20
C GLU A 255 -3.30 -10.72 -16.78
N MET A 256 -2.14 -10.77 -16.14
CA MET A 256 -0.96 -10.01 -16.54
C MET A 256 0.03 -10.89 -17.29
N SER A 257 -0.13 -10.94 -18.63
CA SER A 257 0.71 -11.77 -19.50
C SER A 257 2.20 -11.51 -19.28
N GLY A 258 2.98 -12.58 -19.09
CA GLY A 258 4.42 -12.49 -18.85
C GLY A 258 4.81 -12.04 -17.44
N SER A 259 3.85 -11.91 -16.51
CA SER A 259 4.17 -11.64 -15.11
C SER A 259 4.91 -12.82 -14.47
N LYS A 260 5.63 -12.54 -13.39
CA LYS A 260 6.22 -13.56 -12.52
C LYS A 260 5.36 -13.75 -11.29
N LEU A 261 5.20 -15.00 -10.88
CA LEU A 261 4.48 -15.36 -9.66
C LEU A 261 5.46 -15.83 -8.59
N ASN A 262 5.59 -15.07 -7.52
CA ASN A 262 6.43 -15.35 -6.36
C ASN A 262 5.55 -15.53 -5.13
N ILE A 263 5.28 -16.77 -4.77
CA ILE A 263 4.50 -17.14 -3.58
C ILE A 263 5.43 -17.33 -2.39
N LEU A 264 5.14 -16.63 -1.31
CA LEU A 264 5.83 -16.72 -0.03
C LEU A 264 4.99 -17.58 0.91
N GLU A 265 5.27 -18.89 0.91
CA GLU A 265 4.59 -19.85 1.78
C GLU A 265 4.86 -19.53 3.26
N GLY A 266 3.85 -19.66 4.12
CA GLY A 266 3.95 -19.38 5.55
C GLY A 266 3.99 -17.90 5.90
N LEU A 267 3.63 -16.98 4.99
CA LEU A 267 3.48 -15.57 5.26
C LEU A 267 2.05 -15.11 4.98
N GLY A 268 1.55 -14.21 5.85
CA GLY A 268 0.20 -13.66 5.79
C GLY A 268 0.08 -12.39 4.96
N HIS A 269 -0.78 -11.48 5.43
CA HIS A 269 -1.13 -10.25 4.71
C HIS A 269 -0.01 -9.19 4.71
N TYR A 270 0.87 -9.19 5.71
CA TYR A 270 1.99 -8.25 5.85
C TYR A 270 3.35 -8.96 5.70
N PRO A 271 3.64 -9.59 4.56
CA PRO A 271 4.84 -10.40 4.40
C PRO A 271 6.13 -9.59 4.56
N MET A 272 6.10 -8.25 4.31
CA MET A 272 7.22 -7.33 4.52
C MET A 272 7.54 -7.09 6.00
N ILE A 273 6.60 -7.38 6.90
CA ILE A 273 6.80 -7.29 8.36
C ILE A 273 7.08 -8.68 8.94
N GLU A 274 6.38 -9.72 8.46
CA GLU A 274 6.51 -11.09 8.97
C GLU A 274 7.90 -11.69 8.67
N ASP A 275 8.45 -11.43 7.47
CA ASP A 275 9.79 -11.85 7.05
C ASP A 275 10.39 -10.82 6.08
N PRO A 276 10.97 -9.72 6.61
CA PRO A 276 11.51 -8.63 5.81
C PRO A 276 12.59 -9.05 4.83
N GLU A 277 13.49 -9.96 5.25
CA GLU A 277 14.61 -10.41 4.42
C GLU A 277 14.11 -11.24 3.24
N ARG A 278 13.23 -12.19 3.49
CA ARG A 278 12.67 -13.06 2.45
C ARG A 278 11.85 -12.24 1.45
N TRP A 279 11.03 -11.31 1.94
CA TRP A 279 10.25 -10.43 1.10
C TRP A 279 11.13 -9.51 0.23
N ALA A 280 12.14 -8.86 0.83
CA ALA A 280 13.07 -8.00 0.10
C ALA A 280 13.85 -8.76 -0.97
N ASN A 281 14.36 -9.95 -0.66
CA ASN A 281 15.08 -10.80 -1.61
C ASN A 281 14.19 -11.22 -2.80
N ALA A 282 12.94 -11.59 -2.53
CA ALA A 282 11.99 -11.96 -3.59
C ALA A 282 11.63 -10.76 -4.48
N LEU A 283 11.43 -9.57 -3.88
CA LEU A 283 11.22 -8.33 -4.63
C LEU A 283 12.43 -8.02 -5.53
N LEU A 284 13.63 -7.97 -4.97
CA LEU A 284 14.86 -7.66 -5.72
C LEU A 284 15.12 -8.64 -6.87
N THR A 285 14.85 -9.93 -6.65
CA THR A 285 14.92 -10.95 -7.72
C THR A 285 13.92 -10.68 -8.83
N GLY A 286 12.69 -10.27 -8.46
CA GLY A 286 11.66 -9.90 -9.44
C GLY A 286 12.03 -8.67 -10.28
N LEU A 287 12.71 -7.67 -9.68
CA LEU A 287 13.10 -6.42 -10.35
C LEU A 287 14.27 -6.61 -11.32
N ARG A 288 15.23 -7.48 -10.99
CA ARG A 288 16.45 -7.75 -11.81
C ARG A 288 16.18 -8.62 -13.05
N SER A 289 15.10 -9.30 -13.09
CA SER A 289 14.72 -10.27 -14.12
C SER A 289 13.75 -9.67 -15.11
#